data_7238f76ff3d9f15ed3ac2356212afc72
#
_entry.id   7238f76ff3d9f15ed3ac2356212afc72
#
_cell.length_a   1.000
_cell.length_b   1.000
_cell.length_c   1.000
_cell.angle_alpha   90.00
_cell.angle_beta   90.00
_cell.angle_gamma   90.00
#
_symmetry.space_group_name_H-M   'P 1'
#
loop_
_entity.id
_entity.type
_entity.pdbx_description
1 polymer ?
#
loop_
_entity_poly.entity_id
_entity_poly.type
_entity_poly.pdbx_seq_one_letter_code
_entity_poly.pdbx_strand_id
1 'polypeptide(L)' 'MVKEFARHIAWTEVVKEGCKFVGLIEYQRRAPCSMVHELWVVGPHLNDEDEAEIAAASMLESIRDITESDNIIYSDGVAL' A
#
# COMPACT_ATOMS: atom_id res chain seq x y z
N MET A 1 5.23 2.94 -7.55
CA MET A 1 4.04 2.40 -8.23
C MET A 1 2.80 3.14 -7.76
N VAL A 2 1.89 3.42 -8.65
CA VAL A 2 0.61 4.07 -8.34
C VAL A 2 -0.50 3.20 -8.93
N LYS A 3 -1.58 3.02 -8.19
CA LYS A 3 -2.75 2.28 -8.66
C LYS A 3 -4.02 3.06 -8.34
N GLU A 4 -4.89 3.20 -9.32
CA GLU A 4 -6.14 3.93 -9.17
C GLU A 4 -7.31 2.97 -8.98
N PHE A 5 -8.19 3.30 -8.04
CA PHE A 5 -9.43 2.58 -7.76
C PHE A 5 -10.62 3.52 -8.01
N ALA A 6 -11.82 2.96 -7.94
CA ALA A 6 -13.04 3.75 -8.22
C ALA A 6 -13.17 4.98 -7.31
N ARG A 7 -12.83 4.84 -6.03
CA ARG A 7 -12.97 5.90 -5.02
C ARG A 7 -11.66 6.34 -4.40
N HIS A 8 -10.58 5.66 -4.68
CA HIS A 8 -9.28 5.86 -4.03
C HIS A 8 -8.14 5.87 -5.03
N ILE A 9 -7.04 6.44 -4.61
CA ILE A 9 -5.75 6.30 -5.25
C ILE A 9 -4.76 5.77 -4.22
N ALA A 10 -3.90 4.86 -4.64
CA ALA A 10 -2.89 4.26 -3.77
C ALA A 10 -1.53 4.30 -4.44
N TRP A 11 -0.50 4.35 -3.64
CA TRP A 11 0.88 4.37 -4.13
C TRP A 11 1.81 3.69 -3.13
N THR A 12 2.97 3.29 -3.62
CA THR A 12 3.99 2.66 -2.79
C THR A 12 4.98 3.68 -2.25
N GLU A 13 5.46 3.40 -1.05
CA GLU A 13 6.53 4.16 -0.40
C GLU A 13 7.52 3.19 0.21
N VAL A 14 8.75 3.65 0.38
CA VAL A 14 9.78 2.92 1.12
C VAL A 14 10.31 3.82 2.21
N VAL A 15 10.33 3.32 3.43
CA VAL A 15 10.89 4.04 4.57
C VAL A 15 12.08 3.28 5.13
N LYS A 16 13.04 4.03 5.63
CA LYS A 16 14.23 3.46 6.27
C LYS A 16 14.02 3.40 7.77
N GLU A 17 14.19 2.20 8.33
CA GLU A 17 14.17 1.98 9.77
C GLU A 17 15.51 1.41 10.21
N GLY A 18 16.34 2.23 10.86
CA GLY A 18 17.71 1.84 11.20
C GLY A 18 18.53 1.60 9.95
N CYS A 19 19.06 0.39 9.79
CA CYS A 19 19.83 -0.03 8.61
C CYS A 19 18.98 -0.82 7.61
N LYS A 20 17.67 -0.90 7.82
CA LYS A 20 16.76 -1.71 7.01
C LYS A 20 15.74 -0.83 6.30
N PHE A 21 15.09 -1.39 5.30
CA PHE A 21 14.03 -0.73 4.54
C PHE A 21 12.72 -1.50 4.69
N VAL A 22 11.63 -0.76 4.75
CA VAL A 22 10.27 -1.32 4.83
C VAL A 22 9.43 -0.70 3.73
N GLY A 23 8.72 -1.54 2.98
CA GLY A 23 7.74 -1.07 2.01
C GLY A 23 6.41 -0.79 2.69
N LEU A 24 5.71 0.23 2.24
CA LEU A 24 4.35 0.51 2.67
C LEU A 24 3.51 1.01 1.51
N ILE A 25 2.21 0.92 1.68
CA ILE A 25 1.23 1.43 0.73
C ILE A 25 0.49 2.55 1.42
N GLU A 26 0.41 3.70 0.77
CA GLU A 26 -0.44 4.80 1.21
C GLU A 26 -1.63 4.87 0.27
N TYR A 27 -2.81 5.15 0.81
CA TYR A 27 -4.02 5.30 0.01
C TYR A 27 -4.89 6.41 0.55
N GLN A 28 -5.63 7.04 -0.35
CA GLN A 28 -6.42 8.22 -0.04
C GLN A 28 -7.67 8.24 -0.94
N ARG A 29 -8.79 8.72 -0.40
CA ARG A 29 -9.98 8.96 -1.22
C ARG A 29 -9.71 10.07 -2.21
N ARG A 30 -10.34 9.99 -3.36
CA ARG A 30 -10.25 11.01 -4.41
C ARG A 30 -11.07 12.27 -4.12
N ALA A 31 -11.45 12.49 -2.86
CA ALA A 31 -12.19 13.66 -2.43
C ALA A 31 -11.23 14.71 -1.84
N PRO A 32 -11.52 16.01 -1.97
CA PRO A 32 -10.69 17.05 -1.36
C PRO A 32 -10.58 16.86 0.16
N CYS A 33 -9.42 17.18 0.71
CA CYS A 33 -9.14 17.13 2.15
C CYS A 33 -9.28 15.73 2.78
N SER A 34 -9.13 14.69 1.97
CA SER A 34 -9.19 13.32 2.48
C SER A 34 -7.90 12.95 3.19
N MET A 35 -8.05 12.15 4.26
CA MET A 35 -6.92 11.66 5.05
C MET A 35 -6.17 10.57 4.28
N VAL A 36 -4.84 10.60 4.37
CA VAL A 36 -3.99 9.54 3.83
C VAL A 36 -3.91 8.40 4.86
N HIS A 37 -4.18 7.20 4.42
CA HIS A 37 -4.04 5.98 5.23
C HIS A 37 -2.77 5.26 4.85
N GLU A 38 -2.17 4.56 5.81
CA GLU A 38 -0.97 3.77 5.61
C GLU A 38 -1.25 2.30 5.83
N LEU A 39 -0.73 1.46 4.94
CA LEU A 39 -0.77 0.01 5.05
C LEU A 39 0.66 -0.51 4.94
N TRP A 40 1.19 -1.00 6.06
CA TRP A 40 2.55 -1.52 6.11
C TRP A 40 2.61 -2.92 5.52
N VAL A 41 3.62 -3.17 4.69
CA VAL A 41 3.86 -4.50 4.16
C VAL A 41 4.36 -5.39 5.31
N VAL A 42 3.61 -6.44 5.59
CA VAL A 42 3.96 -7.40 6.65
C VAL A 42 5.07 -8.31 6.14
N GLY A 43 6.17 -8.35 6.88
CA GLY A 43 7.31 -9.20 6.52
C GLY A 43 8.60 -8.71 7.19
N PRO A 44 9.70 -9.39 6.93
CA PRO A 44 10.98 -8.96 7.48
C PRO A 44 11.41 -7.63 6.86
N HIS A 45 12.13 -6.85 7.64
CA HIS A 45 12.78 -5.66 7.12
C HIS A 45 13.84 -6.09 6.10
N LEU A 46 13.90 -5.38 4.99
CA LEU A 46 14.77 -5.72 3.87
C LEU A 46 16.04 -4.85 3.90
N ASN A 47 17.13 -5.40 3.37
CA ASN A 47 18.42 -4.70 3.32
C ASN A 47 18.54 -3.75 2.13
N ASP A 48 17.63 -3.88 1.16
CA ASP A 48 17.70 -3.19 -0.12
C ASP A 48 16.42 -2.41 -0.34
N GLU A 49 16.56 -1.13 -0.67
CA GLU A 49 15.44 -0.24 -0.98
C GLU A 49 14.62 -0.77 -2.15
N ASP A 50 15.27 -1.30 -3.20
CA ASP A 50 14.59 -1.84 -4.37
C ASP A 50 13.75 -3.07 -4.00
N GLU A 51 14.25 -3.94 -3.14
CA GLU A 51 13.50 -5.10 -2.66
C GLU A 51 12.26 -4.67 -1.87
N ALA A 52 12.37 -3.63 -1.04
CA ALA A 52 11.23 -3.09 -0.28
C ALA A 52 10.18 -2.52 -1.24
N GLU A 53 10.58 -1.80 -2.28
CA GLU A 53 9.67 -1.29 -3.30
C GLU A 53 8.99 -2.42 -4.06
N ILE A 54 9.73 -3.47 -4.43
CA ILE A 54 9.16 -4.63 -5.10
C ILE A 54 8.12 -5.32 -4.22
N ALA A 55 8.41 -5.48 -2.93
CA ALA A 55 7.46 -6.06 -1.98
C ALA A 55 6.18 -5.23 -1.86
N ALA A 56 6.33 -3.91 -1.75
CA ALA A 56 5.19 -3.00 -1.67
C ALA A 56 4.37 -3.02 -2.97
N ALA A 57 5.03 -2.98 -4.12
CA ALA A 57 4.37 -3.02 -5.43
C ALA A 57 3.61 -4.34 -5.63
N SER A 58 4.21 -5.47 -5.24
CA SER A 58 3.56 -6.78 -5.32
C SER A 58 2.29 -6.81 -4.46
N MET A 59 2.35 -6.26 -3.25
CA MET A 59 1.18 -6.18 -2.37
C MET A 59 0.11 -5.27 -2.96
N LEU A 60 0.49 -4.12 -3.51
CA LEU A 60 -0.45 -3.20 -4.14
C LEU A 60 -1.16 -3.85 -5.33
N GLU A 61 -0.44 -4.62 -6.15
CA GLU A 61 -1.03 -5.37 -7.26
C GLU A 61 -2.07 -6.38 -6.79
N SER A 62 -1.92 -6.94 -5.60
CA SER A 62 -2.87 -7.90 -5.03
C SER A 62 -4.14 -7.26 -4.48
N ILE A 63 -4.18 -5.95 -4.35
CA ILE A 63 -5.38 -5.22 -3.90
C ILE A 63 -6.33 -5.09 -5.07
N ARG A 64 -7.53 -5.65 -4.93
CA ARG A 64 -8.58 -5.57 -5.95
C ARG A 64 -9.36 -4.26 -5.88
N ASP A 65 -9.68 -3.82 -4.66
CA ASP A 65 -10.48 -2.61 -4.45
C ASP A 65 -10.32 -2.10 -3.01
N ILE A 66 -10.74 -0.86 -2.80
CA ILE A 66 -10.84 -0.25 -1.49
C ILE A 66 -12.28 0.24 -1.33
N THR A 67 -12.95 -0.21 -0.26
CA THR A 67 -14.37 0.07 -0.04
C THR A 67 -14.62 1.51 0.38
N GLU A 68 -15.89 1.92 0.40
CA GLU A 68 -16.30 3.23 0.93
C GLU A 68 -15.85 3.45 2.37
N SER A 69 -15.72 2.37 3.13
CA SER A 69 -15.28 2.44 4.54
C SER A 69 -13.77 2.40 4.68
N ASP A 70 -13.03 2.55 3.58
CA ASP A 70 -11.56 2.52 3.53
C ASP A 70 -10.97 1.15 3.89
N ASN A 71 -11.73 0.08 3.65
CA ASN A 71 -11.25 -1.29 3.86
C ASN A 71 -10.64 -1.85 2.57
N ILE A 72 -9.52 -2.55 2.72
CA ILE A 72 -8.80 -3.17 1.61
C ILE A 72 -9.42 -4.52 1.26
N ILE A 73 -9.67 -4.74 -0.03
CA ILE A 73 -10.11 -6.03 -0.55
C ILE A 73 -9.02 -6.57 -1.49
N TYR A 74 -8.48 -7.73 -1.16
CA TYR A 74 -7.47 -8.38 -1.98
C TYR A 74 -8.08 -9.17 -3.13
N SER A 75 -7.24 -9.57 -4.09
CA SER A 75 -7.66 -10.27 -5.29
C SER A 75 -8.33 -11.62 -5.03
N ASP A 76 -8.11 -12.22 -3.85
CA ASP A 76 -8.76 -13.45 -3.42
C ASP A 76 -10.14 -13.22 -2.78
N GLY A 77 -10.57 -11.97 -2.67
CA GLY A 77 -11.86 -11.60 -2.07
C GLY A 77 -11.83 -11.43 -0.56
N VAL A 78 -10.67 -11.61 0.08
CA VAL A 78 -10.53 -11.41 1.53
C VAL A 78 -10.38 -9.93 1.83
N ALA A 79 -11.16 -9.43 2.78
CA ALA A 79 -11.07 -8.05 3.26
C ALA A 79 -10.25 -8.01 4.55
N LEU A 80 -9.50 -6.93 4.68
CA LEU A 80 -8.83 -6.64 5.95
C LEU A 80 -9.77 -5.91 6.91
#